data_918ca0302807e4c31514a10e12f68036
#
_entry.id   918ca0302807e4c31514a10e12f68036
#
_cell.length_a   1.000
_cell.length_b   1.000
_cell.length_c   1.000
_cell.angle_alpha   90.00
_cell.angle_beta   90.00
_cell.angle_gamma   90.00
#
_symmetry.space_group_name_H-M   'P 1'
#
loop_
_entity.id
_entity.type
_entity.pdbx_description
1 polymer ?
#
loop_
_entity_poly.entity_id
_entity_poly.type
_entity_poly.pdbx_seq_one_letter_code
_entity_poly.pdbx_strand_id
1 'polypeptide(L)' 'MTKITVFDHGPLRIEGDMTICDATGKAFGLGGRTVVSLCRCGLSANKPFCDGQHARQGWQSACEARDLPPPKPKV' A
#
# COMPACT_ATOMS: atom_id res chain seq x y z
N MET A 1 -2.03 -14.00 10.44
CA MET A 1 -2.93 -12.83 10.32
C MET A 1 -2.25 -11.74 9.50
N THR A 2 -2.99 -11.12 8.61
CA THR A 2 -2.45 -10.06 7.77
C THR A 2 -2.44 -8.73 8.51
N LYS A 3 -1.34 -8.01 8.44
CA LYS A 3 -1.19 -6.70 9.08
C LYS A 3 -0.81 -5.68 8.03
N ILE A 4 -1.50 -4.54 8.01
CA ILE A 4 -1.20 -3.43 7.11
C ILE A 4 -0.78 -2.24 7.97
N THR A 5 0.41 -1.71 7.69
CA THR A 5 0.95 -0.56 8.42
C THR A 5 1.08 0.63 7.47
N VAL A 6 0.53 1.77 7.88
CA VAL A 6 0.66 3.02 7.15
C VAL A 6 1.83 3.79 7.76
N PHE A 7 2.94 3.87 7.03
CA PHE A 7 4.11 4.60 7.53
C PHE A 7 3.96 6.10 7.32
N ASP A 8 4.49 6.87 8.26
CA ASP A 8 4.62 8.31 8.06
C ASP A 8 5.63 8.56 6.95
N HIS A 9 5.26 9.38 5.98
CA HIS A 9 6.13 9.75 4.85
C HIS A 9 6.68 8.53 4.09
N GLY A 10 5.88 7.47 4.05
CA GLY A 10 6.32 6.21 3.46
C GLY A 10 5.18 5.38 2.87
N PRO A 11 5.46 4.11 2.58
CA PRO A 11 4.50 3.24 1.91
C PRO A 11 3.45 2.65 2.84
N LEU A 12 2.53 1.89 2.26
CA LEU A 12 1.70 0.93 2.98
C LEU A 12 2.46 -0.39 3.02
N ARG A 13 2.75 -0.89 4.21
CA ARG A 13 3.42 -2.18 4.37
C ARG A 13 2.40 -3.25 4.72
N ILE A 14 2.41 -4.34 3.98
CA ILE A 14 1.51 -5.47 4.21
C ILE A 14 2.36 -6.67 4.62
N GLU A 15 2.05 -7.24 5.77
CA GLU A 15 2.76 -8.40 6.32
C GLU A 15 1.79 -9.56 6.50
N GLY A 16 2.23 -10.78 6.19
CA GLY A 16 1.46 -12.00 6.37
C GLY A 16 0.89 -12.52 5.06
N ASP A 17 -0.19 -13.30 5.16
CA ASP A 17 -0.84 -13.87 3.99
C ASP A 17 -1.56 -12.78 3.21
N MET A 18 -1.26 -12.69 1.92
CA MET A 18 -1.89 -11.67 1.09
C MET A 18 -2.02 -12.13 -0.35
N THR A 19 -3.03 -11.62 -1.02
CA THR A 19 -3.17 -11.74 -2.45
C THR A 19 -3.39 -10.34 -3.00
N ILE A 20 -2.57 -9.92 -3.94
CA ILE A 20 -2.65 -8.61 -4.57
C ILE A 20 -3.01 -8.84 -6.03
N CYS A 21 -4.15 -8.29 -6.46
CA CYS A 21 -4.68 -8.50 -7.80
C CYS A 21 -4.79 -7.18 -8.55
N ASP A 22 -4.71 -7.25 -9.88
CA ASP A 22 -5.01 -6.09 -10.70
C ASP A 22 -6.53 -5.92 -10.86
N ALA A 23 -6.94 -4.93 -11.63
CA ALA A 23 -8.34 -4.60 -11.80
C ALA A 23 -9.15 -5.72 -12.47
N THR A 24 -8.51 -6.63 -13.17
CA THR A 24 -9.18 -7.78 -13.80
C THR A 24 -9.27 -8.99 -12.89
N GLY A 25 -8.64 -8.92 -11.70
CA GLY A 25 -8.61 -10.02 -10.74
C GLY A 25 -7.39 -10.93 -10.87
N LYS A 26 -6.46 -10.60 -11.76
CA LYS A 26 -5.24 -11.39 -11.92
C LYS A 26 -4.26 -11.07 -10.80
N ALA A 27 -3.75 -12.11 -10.13
CA ALA A 27 -2.84 -11.93 -9.02
C ALA A 27 -1.42 -11.56 -9.48
N PHE A 28 -0.80 -10.62 -8.75
CA PHE A 28 0.61 -10.34 -8.93
C PHE A 28 1.45 -11.46 -8.33
N GLY A 29 2.52 -11.84 -9.01
CA GLY A 29 3.50 -12.76 -8.46
C GLY A 29 4.38 -12.04 -7.45
N LEU A 30 4.37 -12.50 -6.20
CA LEU A 30 5.10 -11.82 -5.12
C LEU A 30 6.48 -12.41 -4.86
N GLY A 31 6.87 -13.44 -5.61
CA GLY A 31 8.20 -14.03 -5.46
C GLY A 31 8.44 -14.68 -4.11
N GLY A 32 7.39 -15.21 -3.47
CA GLY A 32 7.49 -15.84 -2.17
C GLY A 32 7.62 -14.88 -0.99
N ARG A 33 7.40 -13.59 -1.22
CA ARG A 33 7.50 -12.59 -0.16
C ARG A 33 6.32 -12.68 0.80
N THR A 34 6.61 -12.50 2.09
CA THR A 34 5.58 -12.38 3.12
C THR A 34 5.38 -10.94 3.56
N VAL A 35 6.20 -10.03 3.05
CA VAL A 35 6.10 -8.59 3.33
C VAL A 35 6.26 -7.84 2.02
N VAL A 36 5.33 -6.97 1.71
CA VAL A 36 5.42 -6.08 0.55
C VAL A 36 5.06 -4.66 0.96
N SER A 37 5.60 -3.67 0.23
CA SER A 37 5.29 -2.26 0.45
C SER A 37 4.63 -1.71 -0.79
N LEU A 38 3.44 -1.11 -0.62
CA LEU A 38 2.70 -0.49 -1.71
C LEU A 38 2.93 1.01 -1.73
N CYS A 39 3.05 1.57 -2.92
CA CYS A 39 3.26 3.01 -3.10
C CYS A 39 2.02 3.78 -2.67
N ARG A 40 2.22 4.84 -1.86
CA ARG A 40 1.18 5.80 -1.46
C ARG A 40 1.43 7.18 -2.07
N CYS A 41 2.67 7.46 -2.47
CA CYS A 41 3.06 8.77 -2.95
C CYS A 41 2.72 8.99 -4.43
N GLY A 42 2.51 7.92 -5.20
CA GLY A 42 2.27 8.01 -6.63
C GLY A 42 3.53 8.23 -7.46
N LEU A 43 4.70 8.21 -6.84
CA LEU A 43 5.98 8.55 -7.50
C LEU A 43 6.80 7.33 -7.90
N SER A 44 6.39 6.13 -7.45
CA SER A 44 7.12 4.91 -7.76
C SER A 44 7.09 4.59 -9.25
N ALA A 45 8.21 4.16 -9.79
CA ALA A 45 8.29 3.66 -11.16
C ALA A 45 7.78 2.23 -11.29
N ASN A 46 7.54 1.54 -10.18
CA ASN A 46 7.11 0.14 -10.14
C ASN A 46 5.76 -0.02 -9.44
N LYS A 47 4.83 0.89 -9.71
CA LYS A 47 3.50 0.82 -9.10
C LYS A 47 2.83 -0.53 -9.33
N PRO A 48 2.10 -1.04 -8.36
CA PRO A 48 1.74 -0.43 -7.07
C PRO A 48 2.80 -0.56 -5.99
N PHE A 49 3.93 -1.19 -6.27
CA PHE A 49 4.97 -1.42 -5.28
C PHE A 49 5.85 -0.19 -5.07
N CYS A 50 6.29 -0.01 -3.82
CA CYS A 50 7.17 1.11 -3.46
C CYS A 50 8.59 0.84 -3.96
N ASP A 51 9.25 1.88 -4.52
CA ASP A 51 10.65 1.80 -4.93
C ASP A 51 11.54 2.87 -4.28
N GLY A 52 11.01 3.56 -3.26
CA GLY A 52 11.77 4.58 -2.53
C GLY A 52 11.72 5.98 -3.14
N GLN A 53 10.97 6.20 -4.22
CA GLN A 53 10.90 7.53 -4.84
C GLN A 53 10.34 8.59 -3.90
N HIS A 54 9.45 8.20 -2.96
CA HIS A 54 8.91 9.16 -1.99
C HIS A 54 10.02 9.84 -1.18
N ALA A 55 11.07 9.11 -0.82
CA ALA A 55 12.19 9.68 -0.08
C ALA A 55 13.04 10.59 -0.97
N ARG A 56 13.24 10.21 -2.24
CA ARG A 56 14.04 10.98 -3.19
C ARG A 56 13.37 12.29 -3.56
N GLN A 57 12.04 12.30 -3.62
CA GLN A 57 11.25 13.47 -4.02
C GLN A 57 10.81 14.33 -2.84
N GLY A 58 11.18 13.94 -1.62
CA GLY A 58 10.77 14.70 -0.43
C GLY A 58 9.29 14.61 -0.11
N TRP A 59 8.62 13.56 -0.57
CA TRP A 59 7.19 13.38 -0.32
C TRP A 59 6.94 13.18 1.17
N GLN A 60 5.92 13.88 1.69
CA GLN A 60 5.56 13.80 3.10
C GLN A 60 4.07 13.60 3.27
N SER A 61 3.70 12.67 4.14
CA SER A 61 2.30 12.43 4.52
C SER A 61 2.31 11.63 5.81
N ALA A 62 1.50 12.04 6.76
CA ALA A 62 1.32 11.33 8.02
C ALA A 62 -0.17 11.06 8.23
N CYS A 63 -0.49 9.83 8.61
CA CYS A 63 -1.87 9.41 8.83
C CYS A 63 -1.98 8.75 10.18
N GLU A 64 -2.75 9.36 11.09
CA GLU A 64 -3.03 8.75 12.39
C GLU A 64 -4.22 7.81 12.29
N ALA A 65 -4.22 6.79 13.14
CA ALA A 65 -5.35 5.89 13.24
C ALA A 65 -6.59 6.66 13.69
N ARG A 66 -7.70 6.40 13.03
CA ARG A 66 -8.97 7.06 13.34
C ARG A 66 -10.11 6.15 12.91
N ASP A 67 -11.29 6.43 13.43
CA ASP A 67 -12.48 5.72 13.02
C ASP A 67 -13.00 6.30 11.70
N LEU A 68 -13.30 5.42 10.78
CA LEU A 68 -13.90 5.83 9.52
C LEU A 68 -15.39 6.11 9.71
N PRO A 69 -15.96 7.07 8.96
CA PRO A 69 -17.40 7.24 8.98
C PRO A 69 -18.09 6.01 8.42
N PRO A 70 -19.39 5.80 8.74
CA PRO A 70 -20.13 4.66 8.17
C PRO A 70 -20.06 4.66 6.64
N PRO A 71 -20.00 3.48 6.02
CA PRO A 71 -19.95 3.40 4.56
C PRO A 71 -21.17 4.06 3.93
N LYS A 72 -20.96 4.78 2.84
CA LYS A 72 -22.05 5.35 2.06
C LYS A 72 -22.68 4.24 1.23
N PRO A 73 -24.02 4.29 1.01
CA PRO A 73 -24.64 3.35 0.08
C PRO A 73 -24.00 3.44 -1.29
N LYS A 74 -23.83 2.30 -1.93
CA LYS A 74 -23.35 2.30 -3.32
C LYS A 74 -24.41 2.89 -4.23
N VAL A 75 -23.95 3.65 -5.17
CA VAL A 75 -24.79 4.23 -6.21
C VAL A 75 -24.41 3.65 -7.54
#